data_e2f7b912da9253c77553950169aa9ddf
#
_entry.id   e2f7b912da9253c77553950169aa9ddf
#
_cell.length_a   1.000
_cell.length_b   1.000
_cell.length_c   1.000
_cell.angle_alpha   90.00
_cell.angle_beta   90.00
_cell.angle_gamma   90.00
#
_symmetry.space_group_name_H-M   'P 1'
#
loop_
_entity.id
_entity.type
_entity.pdbx_description
1 polymer ?
#
loop_
_entity_poly.entity_id
_entity_poly.type
_entity_poly.pdbx_seq_one_letter_code
_entity_poly.pdbx_strand_id
1 'polypeptide(L)'
;MTVIVLAALLAGAAAAAAAVMLVGDDDGRAPEIAATGASEPLSGPEVRFSGSDVTTGEAVGLGKLEGKPVVVTVWASWCAACPEQAEPLRRFVAANDRVAVLAVDTQEDAEAARAFLTANDLGLPTIADEDGHIAAKLGVRELPTTLFLTSDHQVASMWEGPAGIGRLKSAALAAARAG
;
A
#
# COMPACT_ATOMS: atom_id res chain seq x y z
N MET A 1 22.51 66.12 -31.92
CA MET A 1 21.75 64.85 -31.58
C MET A 1 22.54 63.88 -30.70
N THR A 2 23.74 64.22 -30.23
CA THR A 2 24.64 63.29 -29.53
C THR A 2 24.62 63.43 -27.98
N VAL A 3 24.02 64.47 -27.43
CA VAL A 3 24.04 64.79 -26.00
C VAL A 3 22.84 64.17 -25.23
N ILE A 4 21.73 63.86 -25.89
CA ILE A 4 20.50 63.35 -25.27
C ILE A 4 20.61 61.85 -25.04
N VAL A 5 21.43 61.09 -25.76
CA VAL A 5 21.57 59.63 -25.59
C VAL A 5 22.44 59.26 -24.36
N LEU A 6 23.39 60.14 -23.95
CA LEU A 6 24.24 59.87 -22.78
C LEU A 6 23.50 60.05 -21.43
N ALA A 7 22.47 60.89 -21.35
CA ALA A 7 21.72 61.11 -20.10
C ALA A 7 20.77 59.97 -19.76
N ALA A 8 20.31 59.20 -20.75
CA ALA A 8 19.40 58.07 -20.51
C ALA A 8 20.12 56.82 -19.97
N LEU A 9 21.44 56.68 -20.27
CA LEU A 9 22.21 55.54 -19.80
C LEU A 9 22.70 55.65 -18.35
N LEU A 10 22.78 56.85 -17.79
CA LEU A 10 23.17 57.07 -16.40
C LEU A 10 22.01 56.92 -15.40
N ALA A 11 20.75 57.07 -15.84
CA ALA A 11 19.60 56.89 -15.01
C ALA A 11 19.25 55.38 -14.77
N GLY A 12 19.64 54.51 -15.72
CA GLY A 12 19.40 53.06 -15.60
C GLY A 12 20.33 52.34 -14.61
N ALA A 13 21.55 52.85 -14.41
CA ALA A 13 22.54 52.24 -13.52
C ALA A 13 22.26 52.49 -12.02
N ALA A 14 21.59 53.58 -11.67
CA ALA A 14 21.29 53.94 -10.29
C ALA A 14 20.09 53.16 -9.74
N ALA A 15 19.15 52.70 -10.58
CA ALA A 15 18.01 51.91 -10.16
C ALA A 15 18.36 50.44 -9.92
N ALA A 16 19.40 49.92 -10.63
CA ALA A 16 19.85 48.54 -10.43
C ALA A 16 20.67 48.34 -9.13
N ALA A 17 21.36 49.40 -8.65
CA ALA A 17 22.15 49.32 -7.43
C ALA A 17 21.30 49.34 -6.11
N ALA A 18 20.10 49.92 -6.17
CA ALA A 18 19.19 49.96 -5.00
C ALA A 18 18.41 48.66 -4.77
N ALA A 19 18.27 47.78 -5.76
CA ALA A 19 17.56 46.53 -5.66
C ALA A 19 18.40 45.38 -5.02
N VAL A 20 19.73 45.52 -4.99
CA VAL A 20 20.67 44.51 -4.49
C VAL A 20 20.85 44.60 -2.94
N MET A 21 20.53 45.73 -2.33
CA MET A 21 20.71 45.93 -0.86
C MET A 21 19.51 45.54 0.01
N LEU A 22 18.48 44.93 -0.55
CA LEU A 22 17.30 44.44 0.20
C LEU A 22 17.17 42.92 0.21
N VAL A 23 18.15 42.17 -0.28
CA VAL A 23 18.26 40.74 0.01
C VAL A 23 18.95 40.63 1.37
N GLY A 24 18.16 40.64 2.42
CA GLY A 24 18.61 40.34 3.74
C GLY A 24 19.23 38.94 3.80
N ASP A 25 20.23 38.82 4.64
CA ASP A 25 20.85 37.57 5.02
C ASP A 25 19.73 36.55 5.36
N ASP A 26 19.39 35.73 4.37
CA ASP A 26 18.62 34.53 4.59
C ASP A 26 19.65 33.50 5.06
N ASP A 27 19.81 33.46 6.39
CA ASP A 27 20.53 32.37 7.05
C ASP A 27 20.00 31.08 6.46
N GLY A 28 20.87 30.34 5.74
CA GLY A 28 20.57 29.10 5.04
C GLY A 28 19.99 27.99 5.92
N ARG A 29 18.94 28.31 6.64
CA ARG A 29 18.08 27.40 7.36
C ARG A 29 17.08 26.88 6.33
N ALA A 30 17.38 25.73 5.76
CA ALA A 30 16.40 24.94 5.03
C ALA A 30 15.11 24.94 5.85
N PRO A 31 13.93 25.12 5.22
CA PRO A 31 12.68 25.01 5.97
C PRO A 31 12.69 23.62 6.61
N GLU A 32 12.82 23.62 7.93
CA GLU A 32 12.55 22.47 8.75
C GLU A 32 11.08 22.14 8.47
N ILE A 33 10.86 21.19 7.57
CA ILE A 33 9.56 20.59 7.39
C ILE A 33 9.31 19.94 8.75
N ALA A 34 8.63 20.69 9.61
CA ALA A 34 8.09 20.15 10.82
C ALA A 34 7.26 18.95 10.39
N ALA A 35 7.82 17.77 10.59
CA ALA A 35 7.10 16.51 10.51
C ALA A 35 6.08 16.49 11.66
N THR A 36 5.12 17.41 11.59
CA THR A 36 3.89 17.36 12.37
C THR A 36 2.94 16.41 11.62
N GLY A 37 3.45 15.22 11.35
CA GLY A 37 2.66 14.09 10.94
C GLY A 37 2.41 13.24 12.17
N ALA A 38 1.57 13.70 13.07
CA ALA A 38 0.68 12.78 13.75
C ALA A 38 -0.16 12.20 12.62
N SER A 39 0.28 11.06 12.08
CA SER A 39 -0.55 10.21 11.22
C SER A 39 -1.75 9.88 12.09
N GLU A 40 -2.88 10.55 11.85
CA GLU A 40 -4.15 10.00 12.30
C GLU A 40 -4.15 8.55 11.85
N PRO A 41 -4.49 7.60 12.72
CA PRO A 41 -4.62 6.22 12.31
C PRO A 41 -5.58 6.24 11.12
N LEU A 42 -5.12 5.76 9.95
CA LEU A 42 -5.94 5.60 8.77
C LEU A 42 -6.96 4.52 9.11
N SER A 43 -8.00 4.89 9.83
CA SER A 43 -9.15 4.03 10.11
C SER A 43 -9.98 3.98 8.85
N GLY A 44 -9.58 3.13 7.93
CA GLY A 44 -10.41 2.74 6.80
C GLY A 44 -11.66 1.99 7.30
N PRO A 45 -12.60 1.69 6.42
CA PRO A 45 -13.80 0.95 6.79
C PRO A 45 -13.42 -0.42 7.34
N GLU A 46 -14.15 -0.87 8.36
CA GLU A 46 -14.10 -2.26 8.82
C GLU A 46 -14.55 -3.17 7.69
N VAL A 47 -13.79 -4.23 7.45
CA VAL A 47 -14.14 -5.23 6.43
C VAL A 47 -14.49 -6.56 7.07
N ARG A 48 -15.51 -7.22 6.51
CA ARG A 48 -15.98 -8.55 6.94
C ARG A 48 -16.29 -9.38 5.71
N PHE A 49 -15.72 -10.56 5.62
CA PHE A 49 -16.01 -11.56 4.61
C PHE A 49 -15.62 -12.96 5.10
N SER A 50 -16.21 -13.96 4.50
CA SER A 50 -15.93 -15.37 4.74
C SER A 50 -16.28 -16.18 3.49
N GLY A 51 -15.76 -17.38 3.42
CA GLY A 51 -16.03 -18.34 2.35
C GLY A 51 -15.51 -19.71 2.70
N SER A 52 -15.44 -20.58 1.72
CA SER A 52 -14.82 -21.91 1.87
C SER A 52 -13.36 -21.85 1.39
N ASP A 53 -12.47 -22.47 2.14
CA ASP A 53 -11.07 -22.65 1.73
C ASP A 53 -11.00 -23.57 0.51
N VAL A 54 -10.32 -23.14 -0.53
CA VAL A 54 -10.23 -23.88 -1.80
C VAL A 54 -9.55 -25.24 -1.67
N THR A 55 -8.71 -25.42 -0.66
CA THR A 55 -7.93 -26.66 -0.46
C THR A 55 -8.65 -27.63 0.45
N THR A 56 -9.18 -27.16 1.58
CA THR A 56 -9.76 -28.01 2.64
C THR A 56 -11.28 -28.07 2.59
N GLY A 57 -11.94 -27.10 1.93
CA GLY A 57 -13.39 -26.92 1.97
C GLY A 57 -13.92 -26.37 3.28
N GLU A 58 -13.07 -26.14 4.27
CA GLU A 58 -13.49 -25.59 5.56
C GLU A 58 -13.87 -24.12 5.45
N ALA A 59 -14.80 -23.68 6.30
CA ALA A 59 -15.15 -22.27 6.38
C ALA A 59 -13.98 -21.47 6.93
N VAL A 60 -13.57 -20.42 6.22
CA VAL A 60 -12.53 -19.46 6.61
C VAL A 60 -13.04 -18.04 6.42
N GLY A 61 -12.44 -17.08 7.12
CA GLY A 61 -12.83 -15.68 7.02
C GLY A 61 -12.34 -14.85 8.20
N LEU A 62 -12.53 -13.56 8.11
CA LEU A 62 -12.02 -12.60 9.11
C LEU A 62 -12.60 -12.84 10.50
N GLY A 63 -13.86 -13.26 10.63
CA GLY A 63 -14.47 -13.53 11.93
C GLY A 63 -13.77 -14.61 12.78
N LYS A 64 -12.96 -15.48 12.16
CA LYS A 64 -12.12 -16.45 12.89
C LYS A 64 -10.77 -15.88 13.31
N LEU A 65 -10.46 -14.66 12.89
CA LEU A 65 -9.18 -13.97 13.10
C LEU A 65 -9.34 -12.72 13.96
N GLU A 66 -10.46 -12.61 14.70
CA GLU A 66 -10.72 -11.46 15.59
C GLU A 66 -9.57 -11.23 16.57
N GLY A 67 -9.23 -9.96 16.79
CA GLY A 67 -8.13 -9.55 17.66
C GLY A 67 -6.74 -9.76 17.07
N LYS A 68 -6.63 -10.19 15.79
CA LYS A 68 -5.34 -10.33 15.08
C LYS A 68 -5.27 -9.40 13.89
N PRO A 69 -4.14 -8.70 13.68
CA PRO A 69 -3.89 -8.04 12.40
C PRO A 69 -3.87 -9.07 11.28
N VAL A 70 -4.39 -8.70 10.11
CA VAL A 70 -4.49 -9.63 8.97
C VAL A 70 -3.88 -9.01 7.71
N VAL A 71 -3.09 -9.77 7.00
CA VAL A 71 -2.72 -9.49 5.61
C VAL A 71 -3.69 -10.24 4.71
N VAL A 72 -4.48 -9.52 3.93
CA VAL A 72 -5.35 -10.10 2.91
C VAL A 72 -4.70 -9.90 1.55
N THR A 73 -4.46 -10.97 0.82
CA THR A 73 -3.95 -10.91 -0.56
C THR A 73 -5.02 -11.38 -1.53
N VAL A 74 -5.32 -10.55 -2.53
CA VAL A 74 -6.27 -10.87 -3.60
C VAL A 74 -5.48 -11.15 -4.87
N TRP A 75 -5.75 -12.28 -5.49
CA TRP A 75 -5.01 -12.77 -6.66
C TRP A 75 -5.90 -13.64 -7.55
N ALA A 76 -5.38 -14.07 -8.70
CA ALA A 76 -5.98 -15.07 -9.56
C ALA A 76 -4.90 -15.83 -10.33
N SER A 77 -5.18 -17.05 -10.79
CA SER A 77 -4.22 -17.85 -11.55
C SER A 77 -3.91 -17.25 -12.93
N TRP A 78 -4.86 -16.57 -13.54
CA TRP A 78 -4.70 -15.86 -14.81
C TRP A 78 -3.95 -14.52 -14.71
N CYS A 79 -3.64 -14.05 -13.49
CA CYS A 79 -2.89 -12.83 -13.27
C CYS A 79 -1.38 -13.03 -13.48
N ALA A 80 -0.83 -12.46 -14.52
CA ALA A 80 0.57 -12.66 -14.90
C ALA A 80 1.59 -12.21 -13.84
N ALA A 81 1.26 -11.18 -13.02
CA ALA A 81 2.13 -10.63 -11.98
C ALA A 81 1.99 -11.37 -10.62
N CYS A 82 0.93 -12.16 -10.43
CA CYS A 82 0.64 -12.79 -9.14
C CYS A 82 1.71 -13.82 -8.69
N PRO A 83 2.35 -14.61 -9.58
CA PRO A 83 3.43 -15.50 -9.15
C PRO A 83 4.63 -14.79 -8.50
N GLU A 84 4.89 -13.51 -8.85
CA GLU A 84 6.00 -12.74 -8.28
C GLU A 84 5.85 -12.49 -6.79
N GLN A 85 4.63 -12.50 -6.28
CA GLN A 85 4.34 -12.30 -4.85
C GLN A 85 4.41 -13.60 -4.04
N ALA A 86 4.41 -14.77 -4.68
CA ALA A 86 4.33 -16.06 -4.00
C ALA A 86 5.50 -16.29 -3.03
N GLU A 87 6.73 -16.12 -3.49
CA GLU A 87 7.92 -16.29 -2.63
C GLU A 87 7.98 -15.27 -1.48
N PRO A 88 7.75 -13.96 -1.68
CA PRO A 88 7.62 -13.00 -0.58
C PRO A 88 6.56 -13.39 0.45
N LEU A 89 5.37 -13.84 0.03
CA LEU A 89 4.31 -14.28 0.95
C LEU A 89 4.71 -15.51 1.75
N ARG A 90 5.25 -16.53 1.10
CA ARG A 90 5.73 -17.75 1.77
C ARG A 90 6.76 -17.42 2.86
N ARG A 91 7.75 -16.58 2.54
CA ARG A 91 8.75 -16.13 3.51
C ARG A 91 8.14 -15.28 4.62
N PHE A 92 7.13 -14.48 4.31
CA PHE A 92 6.44 -13.68 5.32
C PHE A 92 5.71 -14.58 6.31
N VAL A 93 4.94 -15.56 5.83
CA VAL A 93 4.21 -16.50 6.67
C VAL A 93 5.18 -17.33 7.54
N ALA A 94 6.24 -17.87 6.96
CA ALA A 94 7.22 -18.67 7.69
C ALA A 94 7.95 -17.89 8.80
N ALA A 95 8.07 -16.57 8.67
CA ALA A 95 8.79 -15.71 9.61
C ALA A 95 7.88 -14.96 10.59
N ASN A 96 6.55 -15.18 10.55
CA ASN A 96 5.60 -14.34 11.28
C ASN A 96 4.39 -15.15 11.79
N ASP A 97 4.26 -15.23 13.11
CA ASP A 97 3.16 -15.90 13.81
C ASP A 97 2.12 -14.93 14.40
N ARG A 98 2.39 -13.63 14.38
CA ARG A 98 1.56 -12.60 15.02
C ARG A 98 0.52 -11.99 14.10
N VAL A 99 0.75 -12.04 12.80
CA VAL A 99 -0.14 -11.49 11.76
C VAL A 99 -0.69 -12.65 10.97
N ALA A 100 -2.01 -12.76 10.89
CA ALA A 100 -2.64 -13.77 10.07
C ALA A 100 -2.54 -13.40 8.59
N VAL A 101 -2.51 -14.40 7.71
CA VAL A 101 -2.58 -14.21 6.27
C VAL A 101 -3.79 -14.95 5.74
N LEU A 102 -4.63 -14.27 4.96
CA LEU A 102 -5.79 -14.82 4.30
C LEU A 102 -5.73 -14.44 2.82
N ALA A 103 -5.86 -15.40 1.94
CA ALA A 103 -5.90 -15.15 0.51
C ALA A 103 -7.35 -15.19 -0.01
N VAL A 104 -7.60 -14.43 -1.06
CA VAL A 104 -8.83 -14.43 -1.84
C VAL A 104 -8.43 -14.67 -3.30
N ASP A 105 -8.88 -15.77 -3.84
CA ASP A 105 -8.78 -16.09 -5.25
C ASP A 105 -10.04 -15.61 -5.95
N THR A 106 -9.90 -14.77 -6.98
CA THR A 106 -11.05 -14.07 -7.54
C THR A 106 -11.26 -14.35 -9.01
N GLN A 107 -12.56 -14.42 -9.41
CA GLN A 107 -13.00 -14.55 -10.80
C GLN A 107 -12.50 -15.82 -11.52
N GLU A 108 -12.36 -16.89 -10.79
CA GLU A 108 -12.05 -18.22 -11.33
C GLU A 108 -12.58 -19.31 -10.38
N ASP A 109 -12.59 -20.56 -10.85
CA ASP A 109 -13.04 -21.68 -10.04
C ASP A 109 -11.97 -22.18 -9.06
N ALA A 110 -12.40 -22.87 -8.01
CA ALA A 110 -11.52 -23.37 -6.97
C ALA A 110 -10.46 -24.40 -7.48
N GLU A 111 -10.63 -25.00 -8.65
CA GLU A 111 -9.65 -25.93 -9.25
C GLU A 111 -8.44 -25.15 -9.76
N ALA A 112 -8.65 -24.05 -10.48
CA ALA A 112 -7.60 -23.15 -10.95
C ALA A 112 -6.81 -22.56 -9.77
N ALA A 113 -7.52 -22.12 -8.70
CA ALA A 113 -6.90 -21.66 -7.48
C ALA A 113 -6.00 -22.71 -6.83
N ARG A 114 -6.46 -23.95 -6.66
CA ARG A 114 -5.64 -25.05 -6.12
C ARG A 114 -4.40 -25.34 -6.95
N ALA A 115 -4.54 -25.34 -8.27
CA ALA A 115 -3.42 -25.53 -9.17
C ALA A 115 -2.36 -24.45 -9.00
N PHE A 116 -2.77 -23.17 -8.90
CA PHE A 116 -1.87 -22.05 -8.66
C PHE A 116 -1.15 -22.17 -7.31
N LEU A 117 -1.88 -22.45 -6.22
CA LEU A 117 -1.30 -22.61 -4.88
C LEU A 117 -0.25 -23.71 -4.87
N THR A 118 -0.54 -24.84 -5.51
CA THR A 118 0.38 -25.98 -5.64
C THR A 118 1.63 -25.61 -6.45
N ALA A 119 1.46 -24.96 -7.60
CA ALA A 119 2.57 -24.58 -8.48
C ALA A 119 3.52 -23.57 -7.84
N ASN A 120 3.02 -22.75 -6.91
CA ASN A 120 3.77 -21.70 -6.23
C ASN A 120 4.16 -22.05 -4.77
N ASP A 121 3.90 -23.29 -4.33
CA ASP A 121 4.19 -23.78 -2.97
C ASP A 121 3.59 -22.85 -1.89
N LEU A 122 2.34 -22.44 -2.09
CA LEU A 122 1.61 -21.54 -1.19
C LEU A 122 0.60 -22.31 -0.34
N GLY A 123 0.95 -22.58 0.92
CA GLY A 123 0.05 -23.18 1.92
C GLY A 123 -0.75 -22.12 2.67
N LEU A 124 -1.53 -21.28 1.97
CA LEU A 124 -2.31 -20.20 2.55
C LEU A 124 -3.80 -20.56 2.58
N PRO A 125 -4.52 -20.29 3.69
CA PRO A 125 -5.97 -20.29 3.67
C PRO A 125 -6.48 -19.35 2.57
N THR A 126 -7.22 -19.91 1.60
CA THR A 126 -7.63 -19.18 0.39
C THR A 126 -9.12 -19.34 0.16
N ILE A 127 -9.85 -18.23 0.09
CA ILE A 127 -11.28 -18.20 -0.22
C ILE A 127 -11.47 -18.14 -1.73
N ALA A 128 -12.36 -18.98 -2.27
CA ALA A 128 -12.86 -18.84 -3.63
C ALA A 128 -13.87 -17.68 -3.70
N ASP A 129 -13.59 -16.70 -4.54
CA ASP A 129 -14.45 -15.55 -4.86
C ASP A 129 -14.78 -15.58 -6.36
N GLU A 130 -15.47 -16.66 -6.78
CA GLU A 130 -15.72 -16.99 -8.19
C GLU A 130 -16.39 -15.86 -8.96
N ASP A 131 -17.30 -15.13 -8.32
CA ASP A 131 -18.04 -14.00 -8.89
C ASP A 131 -17.38 -12.63 -8.65
N GLY A 132 -16.26 -12.56 -7.93
CA GLY A 132 -15.51 -11.34 -7.65
C GLY A 132 -16.18 -10.39 -6.65
N HIS A 133 -17.16 -10.83 -5.90
CA HIS A 133 -17.90 -9.99 -4.95
C HIS A 133 -17.04 -9.53 -3.77
N ILE A 134 -16.17 -10.42 -3.24
CA ILE A 134 -15.27 -10.07 -2.12
C ILE A 134 -14.24 -9.06 -2.62
N ALA A 135 -13.60 -9.30 -3.76
CA ALA A 135 -12.62 -8.40 -4.35
C ALA A 135 -13.23 -7.01 -4.62
N ALA A 136 -14.44 -6.96 -5.19
CA ALA A 136 -15.15 -5.71 -5.43
C ALA A 136 -15.48 -4.96 -4.13
N LYS A 137 -15.96 -5.65 -3.10
CA LYS A 137 -16.24 -5.08 -1.76
C LYS A 137 -14.99 -4.52 -1.09
N LEU A 138 -13.84 -5.16 -1.31
CA LEU A 138 -12.54 -4.70 -0.82
C LEU A 138 -11.96 -3.53 -1.63
N GLY A 139 -12.60 -3.13 -2.72
CA GLY A 139 -12.15 -2.05 -3.59
C GLY A 139 -10.97 -2.41 -4.48
N VAL A 140 -10.72 -3.70 -4.71
CA VAL A 140 -9.64 -4.20 -5.56
C VAL A 140 -9.91 -3.83 -7.01
N ARG A 141 -8.91 -3.24 -7.67
CA ARG A 141 -8.96 -2.82 -9.08
C ARG A 141 -7.92 -3.51 -9.95
N GLU A 142 -6.83 -3.91 -9.33
CA GLU A 142 -5.68 -4.56 -10.00
C GLU A 142 -5.25 -5.79 -9.19
N LEU A 143 -4.62 -6.75 -9.86
CA LEU A 143 -4.07 -7.95 -9.22
C LEU A 143 -2.54 -8.03 -9.42
N PRO A 144 -1.82 -8.54 -8.42
CA PRO A 144 -2.31 -8.81 -7.07
C PRO A 144 -2.55 -7.51 -6.28
N THR A 145 -3.49 -7.53 -5.34
CA THR A 145 -3.65 -6.46 -4.34
C THR A 145 -3.51 -7.03 -2.94
N THR A 146 -2.80 -6.31 -2.08
CA THR A 146 -2.61 -6.70 -0.68
C THR A 146 -3.18 -5.63 0.24
N LEU A 147 -4.10 -6.01 1.12
CA LEU A 147 -4.64 -5.17 2.18
C LEU A 147 -3.99 -5.55 3.51
N PHE A 148 -3.71 -4.55 4.32
CA PHE A 148 -3.18 -4.71 5.67
C PHE A 148 -4.24 -4.22 6.64
N LEU A 149 -4.76 -5.14 7.45
CA LEU A 149 -5.86 -4.89 8.37
C LEU A 149 -5.35 -4.82 9.81
N THR A 150 -5.93 -3.92 10.59
CA THR A 150 -5.75 -3.84 12.04
C THR A 150 -6.35 -5.08 12.74
N SER A 151 -6.18 -5.19 14.07
CA SER A 151 -6.83 -6.23 14.88
C SER A 151 -8.35 -6.15 14.85
N ASP A 152 -8.92 -4.97 14.62
CA ASP A 152 -10.35 -4.73 14.45
C ASP A 152 -10.82 -4.85 12.99
N HIS A 153 -9.94 -5.37 12.12
CA HIS A 153 -10.16 -5.58 10.69
C HIS A 153 -10.52 -4.28 9.91
N GLN A 154 -10.03 -3.15 10.37
CA GLN A 154 -10.07 -1.91 9.59
C GLN A 154 -8.91 -1.89 8.59
N VAL A 155 -9.15 -1.34 7.39
CA VAL A 155 -8.11 -1.22 6.38
C VAL A 155 -7.10 -0.14 6.80
N ALA A 156 -5.93 -0.56 7.26
CA ALA A 156 -4.83 0.36 7.59
C ALA A 156 -4.10 0.84 6.31
N SER A 157 -3.91 -0.03 5.35
CA SER A 157 -3.33 0.32 4.04
C SER A 157 -3.64 -0.74 2.98
N MET A 158 -3.52 -0.34 1.72
CA MET A 158 -3.65 -1.19 0.54
C MET A 158 -2.44 -0.99 -0.37
N TRP A 159 -2.00 -2.06 -1.02
CA TRP A 159 -0.95 -2.06 -2.01
C TRP A 159 -1.38 -2.79 -3.27
N GLU A 160 -1.33 -2.13 -4.41
CA GLU A 160 -1.60 -2.69 -5.73
C GLU A 160 -0.28 -3.13 -6.38
N GLY A 161 -0.30 -4.29 -7.03
CA GLY A 161 0.87 -4.95 -7.59
C GLY A 161 1.61 -5.88 -6.61
N PRO A 162 2.67 -6.59 -7.08
CA PRO A 162 3.42 -7.53 -6.25
C PRO A 162 4.07 -6.85 -5.04
N ALA A 163 3.78 -7.36 -3.84
CA ALA A 163 4.35 -6.87 -2.60
C ALA A 163 5.58 -7.70 -2.21
N GLY A 164 6.75 -7.09 -2.24
CA GLY A 164 7.98 -7.73 -1.76
C GLY A 164 8.01 -7.88 -0.24
N ILE A 165 8.89 -8.76 0.28
CA ILE A 165 8.97 -9.10 1.71
C ILE A 165 9.17 -7.87 2.63
N GLY A 166 9.89 -6.86 2.19
CA GLY A 166 10.07 -5.60 2.95
C GLY A 166 8.76 -4.85 3.13
N ARG A 167 7.96 -4.75 2.06
CA ARG A 167 6.63 -4.12 2.08
C ARG A 167 5.69 -4.91 3.00
N LEU A 168 5.62 -6.22 2.85
CA LEU A 168 4.78 -7.07 3.68
C LEU A 168 5.08 -6.87 5.17
N LYS A 169 6.37 -6.90 5.57
CA LYS A 169 6.77 -6.72 6.96
C LYS A 169 6.46 -5.32 7.50
N SER A 170 6.81 -4.27 6.76
CA SER A 170 6.63 -2.88 7.24
C SER A 170 5.16 -2.50 7.37
N ALA A 171 4.34 -2.83 6.37
CA ALA A 171 2.92 -2.50 6.38
C ALA A 171 2.12 -3.35 7.38
N ALA A 172 2.43 -4.64 7.51
CA ALA A 172 1.82 -5.50 8.53
C ALA A 172 2.14 -5.02 9.96
N LEU A 173 3.39 -4.60 10.21
CA LEU A 173 3.77 -4.02 11.50
C LEU A 173 3.06 -2.70 11.79
N ALA A 174 2.87 -1.85 10.78
CA ALA A 174 2.12 -0.59 10.91
C ALA A 174 0.65 -0.89 11.25
N ALA A 175 0.00 -1.81 10.54
CA ALA A 175 -1.37 -2.24 10.82
C ALA A 175 -1.54 -2.81 12.24
N ALA A 176 -0.58 -3.63 12.69
CA ALA A 176 -0.59 -4.21 14.04
C ALA A 176 -0.44 -3.19 15.17
N ARG A 177 0.09 -2.00 14.88
CA ARG A 177 0.24 -0.90 15.86
C ARG A 177 -0.96 0.06 15.87
N ALA A 178 -1.78 0.03 14.82
CA ALA A 178 -2.91 0.93 14.65
C ALA A 178 -4.21 0.41 15.29
N GLY A 179 -4.28 -0.86 15.62
CA GLY A 179 -5.37 -1.52 16.36
C GLY A 179 -4.88 -2.03 17.67
#